data_3b1f705fe34afd5a0880de67f70114e6
#
_entry.id   3b1f705fe34afd5a0880de67f70114e6
#
_cell.length_a   1.000
_cell.length_b   1.000
_cell.length_c   1.000
_cell.angle_alpha   90.00
_cell.angle_beta   90.00
_cell.angle_gamma   90.00
#
_symmetry.space_group_name_H-M   'P 1'
#
loop_
_entity.id
_entity.type
_entity.pdbx_description
1 polymer ?
#
loop_
_entity_poly.entity_id
_entity_poly.type
_entity_poly.pdbx_seq_one_letter_code
_entity_poly.pdbx_strand_id
1 'polypeptide(L)'
;MRPACHKVVTPLVQTRDFVQKIHRSCHESLVFKRSGGRNNTGRITTRHIGGGHKRHYRLIDFKRGKHDAPATVVGIEYDPNRTCRIALIQYEDGQKSYILAPLGLEVGTSIVAGANVAPKTGNAMPLSAVPLGTSIHNIELIPGNGGKVARAAGQL
;
A
#
# COMPACT_ATOMS: atom_id res chain seq x y z
N MET A 1 -9.89 -57.37 16.12
CA MET A 1 -9.88 -55.97 16.59
C MET A 1 -9.11 -55.13 15.61
N ARG A 2 -9.75 -54.25 14.84
CA ARG A 2 -9.09 -53.30 13.90
C ARG A 2 -9.08 -51.93 14.54
N PRO A 3 -7.96 -51.17 14.54
CA PRO A 3 -7.94 -49.83 15.10
C PRO A 3 -8.67 -48.86 14.18
N ALA A 4 -9.51 -48.02 14.77
CA ALA A 4 -10.27 -46.98 14.10
C ALA A 4 -9.34 -45.89 13.55
N CYS A 5 -9.45 -45.62 12.26
CA CYS A 5 -8.78 -44.53 11.56
C CYS A 5 -9.49 -43.21 11.90
N HIS A 6 -8.89 -42.41 12.75
CA HIS A 6 -9.34 -41.04 12.97
C HIS A 6 -8.96 -40.18 11.74
N LYS A 7 -9.96 -39.90 10.91
CA LYS A 7 -9.84 -38.85 9.87
C LYS A 7 -9.77 -37.49 10.56
N VAL A 8 -8.57 -36.89 10.56
CA VAL A 8 -8.42 -35.51 10.88
C VAL A 8 -8.97 -34.70 9.70
N VAL A 9 -10.17 -34.18 9.85
CA VAL A 9 -10.75 -33.22 8.92
C VAL A 9 -10.12 -31.87 9.23
N THR A 10 -9.10 -31.48 8.49
CA THR A 10 -8.64 -30.11 8.48
C THR A 10 -9.70 -29.25 7.78
N PRO A 11 -10.29 -28.25 8.44
CA PRO A 11 -11.22 -27.35 7.76
C PRO A 11 -10.47 -26.61 6.65
N LEU A 12 -10.91 -26.79 5.42
CA LEU A 12 -10.53 -25.92 4.31
C LEU A 12 -11.00 -24.50 4.67
N VAL A 13 -10.09 -23.69 5.21
CA VAL A 13 -10.32 -22.25 5.37
C VAL A 13 -10.45 -21.69 3.97
N GLN A 14 -11.67 -21.34 3.59
CA GLN A 14 -11.95 -20.74 2.30
C GLN A 14 -11.14 -19.44 2.22
N THR A 15 -10.26 -19.36 1.24
CA THR A 15 -9.38 -18.22 0.99
C THR A 15 -10.12 -16.87 0.86
N ARG A 16 -11.43 -16.91 0.55
CA ARG A 16 -12.29 -15.71 0.50
C ARG A 16 -12.52 -15.05 1.86
N ASP A 17 -12.73 -15.86 2.93
CA ASP A 17 -12.97 -15.32 4.27
C ASP A 17 -11.70 -14.74 4.89
N PHE A 18 -10.54 -15.28 4.53
CA PHE A 18 -9.25 -14.78 4.98
C PHE A 18 -8.96 -13.40 4.38
N VAL A 19 -9.22 -13.22 3.09
CA VAL A 19 -9.06 -11.91 2.40
C VAL A 19 -10.04 -10.87 2.96
N GLN A 20 -11.30 -11.26 3.24
CA GLN A 20 -12.29 -10.35 3.84
C GLN A 20 -11.95 -9.99 5.30
N LYS A 21 -11.39 -10.92 6.07
CA LYS A 21 -10.96 -10.66 7.46
C LYS A 21 -9.74 -9.76 7.53
N ILE A 22 -8.79 -9.91 6.59
CA ILE A 22 -7.65 -9.01 6.43
C ILE A 22 -8.13 -7.59 6.08
N HIS A 23 -9.14 -7.46 5.22
CA HIS A 23 -9.72 -6.16 4.84
C HIS A 23 -10.38 -5.41 6.02
N ARG A 24 -10.90 -6.13 7.02
CA ARG A 24 -11.57 -5.50 8.18
C ARG A 24 -10.61 -5.06 9.28
N SER A 25 -9.42 -5.64 9.39
CA SER A 25 -8.47 -5.31 10.47
C SER A 25 -7.40 -4.30 10.07
N CYS A 26 -7.29 -3.96 8.80
CA CYS A 26 -6.27 -3.09 8.27
C CYS A 26 -6.87 -1.83 7.67
N HIS A 27 -6.90 -0.78 8.45
CA HIS A 27 -7.33 0.57 8.10
C HIS A 27 -8.82 0.75 7.79
N GLU A 28 -9.47 1.54 8.61
CA GLU A 28 -10.72 2.18 8.29
C GLU A 28 -10.63 2.78 6.89
N SER A 29 -11.30 2.16 5.94
CA SER A 29 -11.42 2.70 4.59
C SER A 29 -12.26 3.96 4.67
N LEU A 30 -11.60 5.10 4.78
CA LEU A 30 -12.26 6.40 4.74
C LEU A 30 -12.99 6.52 3.40
N VAL A 31 -14.28 6.73 3.47
CA VAL A 31 -15.08 7.01 2.28
C VAL A 31 -14.78 8.42 1.82
N PHE A 32 -14.04 8.57 0.73
CA PHE A 32 -13.75 9.86 0.13
C PHE A 32 -15.01 10.41 -0.54
N LYS A 33 -15.57 11.48 0.02
CA LYS A 33 -16.61 12.27 -0.65
C LYS A 33 -15.95 13.16 -1.70
N ARG A 34 -16.21 12.92 -2.97
CA ARG A 34 -15.84 13.88 -4.02
C ARG A 34 -16.62 15.18 -3.80
N SER A 35 -15.94 16.30 -3.90
CA SER A 35 -16.55 17.62 -3.68
C SER A 35 -17.66 17.96 -4.70
N GLY A 36 -17.66 17.30 -5.87
CA GLY A 36 -18.62 17.59 -6.93
C GLY A 36 -18.55 19.04 -7.42
N GLY A 37 -17.32 19.60 -7.50
CA GLY A 37 -17.10 21.00 -7.87
C GLY A 37 -17.41 22.01 -6.77
N ARG A 38 -17.62 21.57 -5.53
CA ARG A 38 -17.91 22.43 -4.37
C ARG A 38 -16.65 22.70 -3.56
N ASN A 39 -16.56 23.91 -2.98
CA ASN A 39 -15.52 24.30 -2.05
C ASN A 39 -15.81 23.78 -0.61
N ASN A 40 -14.97 24.19 0.36
CA ASN A 40 -15.10 23.85 1.77
C ASN A 40 -16.40 24.37 2.41
N THR A 41 -17.00 25.46 1.86
CA THR A 41 -18.28 26.02 2.31
C THR A 41 -19.50 25.39 1.61
N GLY A 42 -19.28 24.41 0.71
CA GLY A 42 -20.34 23.73 -0.03
C GLY A 42 -20.86 24.49 -1.25
N ARG A 43 -20.30 25.64 -1.60
CA ARG A 43 -20.65 26.39 -2.81
C ARG A 43 -20.03 25.79 -4.05
N ILE A 44 -20.74 25.80 -5.17
CA ILE A 44 -20.22 25.34 -6.46
C ILE A 44 -19.21 26.38 -6.96
N THR A 45 -17.95 26.00 -7.03
CA THR A 45 -16.84 26.83 -7.54
C THR A 45 -16.37 26.39 -8.92
N THR A 46 -16.66 25.15 -9.29
CA THR A 46 -16.33 24.59 -10.61
C THR A 46 -17.59 24.02 -11.22
N ARG A 47 -17.98 24.53 -12.40
CA ARG A 47 -19.16 24.06 -13.14
C ARG A 47 -18.90 22.72 -13.81
N HIS A 48 -19.97 22.01 -14.16
CA HIS A 48 -19.96 20.75 -14.92
C HIS A 48 -19.17 19.59 -14.27
N ILE A 49 -18.96 19.64 -12.95
CA ILE A 49 -18.38 18.55 -12.17
C ILE A 49 -19.46 17.95 -11.30
N GLY A 50 -19.92 16.75 -11.66
CA GLY A 50 -20.87 15.96 -10.89
C GLY A 50 -20.21 15.03 -9.87
N GLY A 51 -21.01 14.43 -9.00
CA GLY A 51 -20.60 13.36 -8.10
C GLY A 51 -20.28 12.09 -8.90
N GLY A 52 -19.09 11.55 -8.75
CA GLY A 52 -18.74 10.24 -9.29
C GLY A 52 -19.18 9.10 -8.36
N HIS A 53 -18.97 7.84 -8.80
CA HIS A 53 -19.22 6.68 -7.98
C HIS A 53 -18.45 6.76 -6.65
N LYS A 54 -19.08 6.32 -5.56
CA LYS A 54 -18.48 6.26 -4.22
C LYS A 54 -17.28 5.34 -4.22
N ARG A 55 -16.14 5.80 -3.68
CA ARG A 55 -14.89 5.04 -3.64
C ARG A 55 -14.34 4.99 -2.21
N HIS A 56 -13.82 3.86 -1.82
CA HIS A 56 -13.05 3.74 -0.58
C HIS A 56 -11.67 4.36 -0.77
N TYR A 57 -11.23 5.12 0.22
CA TYR A 57 -9.89 5.68 0.23
C TYR A 57 -8.98 4.84 1.12
N ARG A 58 -7.82 4.47 0.61
CA ARG A 58 -6.79 3.74 1.34
C ARG A 58 -5.69 4.71 1.76
N LEU A 59 -5.34 4.67 3.05
CA LEU A 59 -4.22 5.47 3.54
C LEU A 59 -2.91 4.84 3.09
N ILE A 60 -2.13 5.60 2.33
CA ILE A 60 -0.83 5.16 1.84
C ILE A 60 0.25 5.78 2.70
N ASP A 61 1.19 4.96 3.12
CA ASP A 61 2.39 5.43 3.81
C ASP A 61 3.41 5.95 2.79
N PHE A 62 3.37 7.28 2.56
CA PHE A 62 4.33 7.96 1.70
C PHE A 62 5.63 8.29 2.40
N LYS A 63 5.67 8.24 3.74
CA LYS A 63 6.83 8.63 4.52
C LYS A 63 7.79 7.48 4.80
N ARG A 64 7.25 6.25 4.88
CA ARG A 64 8.03 5.08 5.26
C ARG A 64 8.76 5.30 6.60
N GLY A 65 8.02 5.82 7.59
CA GLY A 65 8.59 6.30 8.84
C GLY A 65 9.13 5.23 9.79
N LYS A 66 8.84 3.93 9.57
CA LYS A 66 9.44 2.83 10.32
C LYS A 66 10.78 2.45 9.70
N HIS A 67 11.84 3.04 10.24
CA HIS A 67 13.21 2.74 9.81
C HIS A 67 13.70 1.42 10.40
N ASP A 68 14.52 0.70 9.62
CA ASP A 68 15.20 -0.55 9.98
C ASP A 68 14.28 -1.70 10.43
N ALA A 69 12.96 -1.55 10.18
CA ALA A 69 11.96 -2.57 10.45
C ALA A 69 11.65 -3.35 9.17
N PRO A 70 11.93 -4.65 9.11
CA PRO A 70 11.56 -5.47 7.97
C PRO A 70 10.04 -5.62 7.89
N ALA A 71 9.53 -5.59 6.67
CA ALA A 71 8.13 -5.81 6.36
C ALA A 71 8.01 -6.77 5.18
N THR A 72 7.00 -7.63 5.20
CA THR A 72 6.73 -8.58 4.12
C THR A 72 5.55 -8.09 3.29
N VAL A 73 5.65 -8.20 1.97
CA VAL A 73 4.55 -7.90 1.05
C VAL A 73 3.50 -9.01 1.13
N VAL A 74 2.33 -8.68 1.64
CA VAL A 74 1.20 -9.61 1.79
C VAL A 74 0.40 -9.74 0.50
N GLY A 75 0.24 -8.65 -0.24
CA GLY A 75 -0.54 -8.64 -1.47
C GLY A 75 -0.41 -7.34 -2.26
N ILE A 76 -0.75 -7.39 -3.54
CA ILE A 76 -0.79 -6.23 -4.43
C ILE A 76 -2.24 -6.00 -4.83
N GLU A 77 -2.74 -4.79 -4.61
CA GLU A 77 -4.13 -4.43 -4.79
C GLU A 77 -4.32 -3.29 -5.80
N TYR A 78 -5.52 -3.22 -6.35
CA TYR A 78 -5.98 -2.10 -7.17
C TYR A 78 -6.58 -1.00 -6.27
N ASP A 79 -6.19 0.25 -6.49
CA ASP A 79 -6.80 1.42 -5.84
C ASP A 79 -7.53 2.29 -6.89
N PRO A 80 -8.84 2.50 -6.76
CA PRO A 80 -9.61 3.32 -7.71
C PRO A 80 -9.27 4.83 -7.64
N ASN A 81 -8.48 5.25 -6.65
CA ASN A 81 -8.12 6.66 -6.44
C ASN A 81 -6.81 7.06 -7.14
N ARG A 82 -6.08 6.11 -7.68
CA ARG A 82 -4.78 6.34 -8.32
C ARG A 82 -4.56 5.39 -9.49
N THR A 83 -3.63 5.76 -10.36
CA THR A 83 -3.28 4.96 -11.54
C THR A 83 -2.33 3.81 -11.23
N CYS A 84 -1.46 3.96 -10.21
CA CYS A 84 -0.54 2.91 -9.77
C CYS A 84 -1.23 1.91 -8.85
N ARG A 85 -0.72 0.67 -8.84
CA ARG A 85 -1.11 -0.35 -7.86
C ARG A 85 -0.52 -0.02 -6.50
N ILE A 86 -1.12 -0.58 -5.45
CA ILE A 86 -0.66 -0.47 -4.07
C ILE A 86 -0.30 -1.85 -3.55
N ALA A 87 0.68 -1.90 -2.65
CA ALA A 87 1.08 -3.12 -1.97
C ALA A 87 0.70 -3.04 -0.49
N LEU A 88 0.05 -4.07 0.01
CA LEU A 88 -0.19 -4.27 1.43
C LEU A 88 1.05 -4.93 2.02
N ILE A 89 1.69 -4.26 2.97
CA ILE A 89 2.85 -4.76 3.70
C ILE A 89 2.49 -5.04 5.15
N GLN A 90 3.14 -6.03 5.73
CA GLN A 90 3.02 -6.38 7.13
C GLN A 90 4.39 -6.35 7.78
N TYR A 91 4.52 -5.57 8.83
CA TYR A 91 5.71 -5.52 9.68
C TYR A 91 5.74 -6.70 10.65
N GLU A 92 6.90 -7.00 11.24
CA GLU A 92 7.06 -8.08 12.24
C GLU A 92 6.21 -7.86 13.49
N ASP A 93 5.93 -6.61 13.85
CA ASP A 93 5.04 -6.25 14.96
C ASP A 93 3.54 -6.50 14.67
N GLY A 94 3.22 -7.06 13.49
CA GLY A 94 1.85 -7.32 13.03
C GLY A 94 1.13 -6.11 12.46
N GLN A 95 1.72 -4.90 12.53
CA GLN A 95 1.13 -3.72 11.92
C GLN A 95 1.18 -3.84 10.39
N LYS A 96 0.08 -3.48 9.74
CA LYS A 96 -0.03 -3.47 8.29
C LYS A 96 -0.10 -2.02 7.78
N SER A 97 0.44 -1.79 6.58
CA SER A 97 0.42 -0.50 5.92
C SER A 97 0.31 -0.68 4.40
N TYR A 98 -0.19 0.35 3.72
CA TYR A 98 -0.18 0.38 2.27
C TYR A 98 0.98 1.24 1.77
N ILE A 99 1.66 0.77 0.73
CA ILE A 99 2.67 1.52 0.00
C ILE A 99 2.35 1.53 -1.49
N LEU A 100 2.99 2.42 -2.24
CA LEU A 100 2.95 2.34 -3.70
C LEU A 100 3.73 1.11 -4.16
N ALA A 101 3.15 0.31 -5.05
CA ALA A 101 3.82 -0.88 -5.58
C ALA A 101 4.76 -0.47 -6.71
N PRO A 102 6.08 -0.63 -6.57
CA PRO A 102 7.02 -0.45 -7.68
C PRO A 102 6.87 -1.58 -8.71
N LEU A 103 7.39 -1.34 -9.90
CA LEU A 103 7.44 -2.34 -10.95
C LEU A 103 8.33 -3.52 -10.50
N GLY A 104 7.87 -4.75 -10.72
CA GLY A 104 8.61 -5.96 -10.37
C GLY A 104 8.56 -6.34 -8.88
N LEU A 105 7.70 -5.70 -8.06
CA LEU A 105 7.47 -6.14 -6.69
C LEU A 105 6.60 -7.40 -6.68
N GLU A 106 7.03 -8.42 -5.93
CA GLU A 106 6.32 -9.68 -5.78
C GLU A 106 5.78 -9.87 -4.36
N VAL A 107 4.70 -10.66 -4.24
CA VAL A 107 4.15 -11.05 -2.95
C VAL A 107 5.15 -11.97 -2.23
N GLY A 108 5.33 -11.78 -0.93
CA GLY A 108 6.31 -12.49 -0.12
C GLY A 108 7.69 -11.83 -0.07
N THR A 109 7.94 -10.79 -0.87
CA THR A 109 9.21 -10.04 -0.83
C THR A 109 9.36 -9.32 0.51
N SER A 110 10.54 -9.45 1.13
CA SER A 110 10.90 -8.64 2.30
C SER A 110 11.44 -7.29 1.87
N ILE A 111 10.92 -6.23 2.46
CA ILE A 111 11.29 -4.84 2.17
C ILE A 111 11.63 -4.10 3.46
N VAL A 112 12.58 -3.19 3.38
CA VAL A 112 13.06 -2.40 4.52
C VAL A 112 13.16 -0.93 4.12
N ALA A 113 12.99 -0.04 5.08
CA ALA A 113 13.26 1.39 4.94
C ALA A 113 14.38 1.78 5.91
N GLY A 114 15.41 2.47 5.46
CA GLY A 114 16.53 2.88 6.31
C GLY A 114 17.66 3.56 5.55
N ALA A 115 18.65 4.06 6.30
CA ALA A 115 19.78 4.77 5.71
C ALA A 115 20.78 3.84 5.00
N ASN A 116 20.98 2.63 5.54
CA ASN A 116 21.99 1.67 5.07
C ASN A 116 21.33 0.41 4.49
N VAL A 117 20.35 0.59 3.62
CA VAL A 117 19.60 -0.52 3.03
C VAL A 117 20.10 -0.77 1.60
N ALA A 118 20.14 -2.05 1.18
CA ALA A 118 20.49 -2.39 -0.19
C ALA A 118 19.47 -1.82 -1.21
N PRO A 119 19.90 -1.36 -2.39
CA PRO A 119 19.03 -0.82 -3.43
C PRO A 119 18.25 -1.94 -4.14
N LYS A 120 17.28 -2.53 -3.43
CA LYS A 120 16.35 -3.56 -3.96
C LYS A 120 14.98 -2.97 -4.19
N THR A 121 14.22 -3.59 -5.09
CA THR A 121 12.83 -3.20 -5.40
C THR A 121 11.97 -3.19 -4.13
N GLY A 122 11.30 -2.06 -3.86
CA GLY A 122 10.44 -1.88 -2.69
C GLY A 122 11.13 -1.30 -1.45
N ASN A 123 12.46 -1.27 -1.39
CA ASN A 123 13.19 -0.63 -0.30
C ASN A 123 13.12 0.89 -0.39
N ALA A 124 13.21 1.57 0.75
CA ALA A 124 13.24 3.02 0.84
C ALA A 124 14.54 3.47 1.52
N MET A 125 15.21 4.44 0.92
CA MET A 125 16.48 4.96 1.42
C MET A 125 16.64 6.45 1.08
N PRO A 126 17.56 7.17 1.76
CA PRO A 126 17.89 8.54 1.40
C PRO A 126 18.45 8.62 -0.02
N LEU A 127 18.11 9.69 -0.73
CA LEU A 127 18.52 9.88 -2.12
C LEU A 127 20.05 9.88 -2.30
N SER A 128 20.78 10.36 -1.28
CA SER A 128 22.26 10.37 -1.26
C SER A 128 22.89 8.96 -1.24
N ALA A 129 22.14 7.96 -0.79
CA ALA A 129 22.61 6.58 -0.72
C ALA A 129 22.24 5.74 -1.97
N VAL A 130 21.44 6.30 -2.87
CA VAL A 130 21.00 5.58 -4.08
C VAL A 130 22.13 5.59 -5.13
N PRO A 131 22.52 4.44 -5.70
CA PRO A 131 23.49 4.37 -6.78
C PRO A 131 23.01 5.14 -8.04
N LEU A 132 23.94 5.74 -8.75
CA LEU A 132 23.63 6.41 -10.03
C LEU A 132 23.09 5.40 -11.06
N GLY A 133 22.08 5.81 -11.83
CA GLY A 133 21.43 4.98 -12.84
C GLY A 133 20.31 4.08 -12.30
N THR A 134 20.00 4.15 -11.00
CA THR A 134 18.87 3.41 -10.42
C THR A 134 17.56 4.14 -10.69
N SER A 135 16.55 3.43 -11.21
CA SER A 135 15.18 3.98 -11.34
C SER A 135 14.52 4.08 -9.98
N ILE A 136 13.99 5.24 -9.65
CA ILE A 136 13.40 5.53 -8.34
C ILE A 136 11.99 6.10 -8.48
N HIS A 137 11.17 5.91 -7.46
CA HIS A 137 9.81 6.45 -7.39
C HIS A 137 9.52 7.00 -5.99
N ASN A 138 8.38 7.66 -5.82
CA ASN A 138 7.91 8.20 -4.53
C ASN A 138 8.93 9.14 -3.86
N ILE A 139 9.45 10.10 -4.62
CA ILE A 139 10.54 10.99 -4.19
C ILE A 139 10.00 12.10 -3.29
N GLU A 140 10.66 12.32 -2.16
CA GLU A 140 10.44 13.49 -1.29
C GLU A 140 11.17 14.72 -1.82
N LEU A 141 10.48 15.85 -1.79
CA LEU A 141 11.10 17.17 -2.05
C LEU A 141 11.63 17.84 -0.78
N ILE A 142 10.94 17.60 0.33
CA ILE A 142 11.32 18.13 1.65
C ILE A 142 11.35 16.93 2.62
N PRO A 143 12.45 16.71 3.33
CA PRO A 143 12.57 15.60 4.26
C PRO A 143 11.42 15.53 5.27
N GLY A 144 10.85 14.36 5.48
CA GLY A 144 9.78 14.13 6.44
C GLY A 144 8.35 14.47 5.97
N ASN A 145 8.19 15.09 4.79
CA ASN A 145 6.86 15.40 4.25
C ASN A 145 6.20 14.23 3.50
N GLY A 146 6.94 13.18 3.22
CA GLY A 146 6.50 12.06 2.39
C GLY A 146 6.67 12.32 0.89
N GLY A 147 6.74 11.24 0.12
CA GLY A 147 6.96 11.31 -1.32
C GLY A 147 5.86 12.08 -2.05
N LYS A 148 6.26 12.92 -2.99
CA LYS A 148 5.34 13.75 -3.80
C LYS A 148 5.52 13.57 -5.30
N VAL A 149 6.72 13.24 -5.74
CA VAL A 149 7.08 13.11 -7.16
C VAL A 149 7.13 11.63 -7.55
N ALA A 150 6.91 11.31 -8.82
CA ALA A 150 6.93 9.96 -9.38
C ALA A 150 6.04 8.96 -8.61
N ARG A 151 4.74 9.27 -8.50
CA ARG A 151 3.75 8.43 -7.79
C ARG A 151 2.70 7.80 -8.69
N ALA A 152 2.63 8.22 -9.94
CA ALA A 152 1.69 7.65 -10.91
C ALA A 152 2.31 6.45 -11.63
N ALA A 153 1.48 5.58 -12.20
CA ALA A 153 1.95 4.47 -13.02
C ALA A 153 2.75 5.00 -14.23
N GLY A 154 3.89 4.35 -14.52
CA GLY A 154 4.76 4.72 -15.63
C GLY A 154 5.64 5.95 -15.41
N GLN A 155 5.67 6.50 -14.19
CA GLN A 155 6.61 7.55 -13.80
C GLN A 155 7.77 6.94 -13.02
N LEU A 156 8.96 7.08 -13.57
CA LEU A 156 10.25 6.69 -12.99
C LEU A 156 11.15 7.91 -12.89
#